data_50149e6d4ea9d7be5dfe6debb82cc84c
#
_entry.id   50149e6d4ea9d7be5dfe6debb82cc84c
#
_cell.length_a   1.000
_cell.length_b   1.000
_cell.length_c   1.000
_cell.angle_alpha   90.00
_cell.angle_beta   90.00
_cell.angle_gamma   90.00
#
_symmetry.space_group_name_H-M   'P 1'
#
loop_
_entity.id
_entity.type
_entity.pdbx_description
1 polymer ?
#
loop_
_entity_poly.entity_id
_entity_poly.type
_entity_poly.pdbx_seq_one_letter_code
_entity_poly.pdbx_strand_id
1 'polypeptide(L)'
;MTSSSVTGLDAARQQAAAVAEDRFGIDLYRRLGANQQNLVFSPASIAAALQMALAGARGSTAAQLAAALKLGQGDPAGGARDGLLLLSAAISARQGSAPDAQNAQANRANQDPTPILRAPSSLWVQAGLPLEPAFTSPLQDLAAALVREADFRGAPQQARSAINELISEQTEGKITNLLGRDAVTASTRLVLANAVYLKAPWAFPFTNGATRDAPFHPEAGGTSAAYGADAAGQPGQPGQPGQPGPITVPMMHRTASLPYQRGDGYQAVLLPYKNSSLAMAIVLPDGPLSAFTAELGDASALNPLLSGAGRQSVALALPKFRQRTNVGLIPVLRDLGVQDAFTDRADFSGITTAEQLLISAVVHQAYIDVDEQGTEAAAATAIAMRPMALRREPDPIPLTVDRPFLFAILDTATGLPLFLGQVTRPAPATT
;
A
#
# COMPACT_ATOMS: atom_id res chain seq x y z
N MET A 1 -26.98 -17.94 8.04
CA MET A 1 -26.99 -16.55 8.54
C MET A 1 -26.13 -15.78 7.57
N THR A 2 -26.75 -15.00 6.69
CA THR A 2 -26.07 -14.21 5.67
C THR A 2 -25.31 -13.10 6.36
N SER A 3 -23.99 -13.15 6.26
CA SER A 3 -23.09 -12.06 6.66
C SER A 3 -23.54 -10.80 5.94
N SER A 4 -24.05 -9.83 6.69
CA SER A 4 -24.36 -8.49 6.15
C SER A 4 -23.03 -7.90 5.67
N SER A 5 -22.87 -7.71 4.37
CA SER A 5 -21.62 -7.21 3.80
C SER A 5 -21.40 -5.78 4.28
N VAL A 6 -20.28 -5.54 4.93
CA VAL A 6 -19.85 -4.19 5.41
C VAL A 6 -19.77 -3.17 4.24
N THR A 7 -19.71 -3.65 3.02
CA THR A 7 -19.59 -2.86 1.79
C THR A 7 -20.92 -2.58 1.09
N GLY A 8 -22.01 -3.27 1.44
CA GLY A 8 -23.25 -3.26 0.64
C GLY A 8 -23.12 -3.97 -0.72
N LEU A 9 -21.97 -4.61 -1.01
CA LEU A 9 -21.73 -5.39 -2.22
C LEU A 9 -22.07 -6.86 -1.96
N ASP A 10 -22.60 -7.54 -2.98
CA ASP A 10 -22.66 -9.00 -2.97
C ASP A 10 -21.25 -9.61 -3.12
N ALA A 11 -21.12 -10.89 -2.76
CA ALA A 11 -19.82 -11.57 -2.75
C ALA A 11 -19.15 -11.63 -4.13
N ALA A 12 -19.90 -11.71 -5.22
CA ALA A 12 -19.37 -11.78 -6.58
C ALA A 12 -18.78 -10.44 -7.00
N ARG A 13 -19.46 -9.32 -6.74
CA ARG A 13 -18.97 -7.96 -7.02
C ARG A 13 -17.75 -7.62 -6.16
N GLN A 14 -17.79 -7.99 -4.88
CA GLN A 14 -16.66 -7.81 -3.97
C GLN A 14 -15.41 -8.55 -4.48
N GLN A 15 -15.58 -9.81 -4.87
CA GLN A 15 -14.48 -10.62 -5.42
C GLN A 15 -13.96 -10.04 -6.74
N ALA A 16 -14.86 -9.61 -7.65
CA ALA A 16 -14.47 -9.02 -8.93
C ALA A 16 -13.67 -7.73 -8.74
N ALA A 17 -14.08 -6.85 -7.84
CA ALA A 17 -13.36 -5.62 -7.52
C ALA A 17 -12.00 -5.92 -6.88
N ALA A 18 -11.91 -6.84 -5.92
CA ALA A 18 -10.64 -7.22 -5.30
C ALA A 18 -9.65 -7.83 -6.32
N VAL A 19 -10.13 -8.64 -7.27
CA VAL A 19 -9.30 -9.21 -8.34
C VAL A 19 -8.81 -8.11 -9.30
N ALA A 20 -9.64 -7.14 -9.65
CA ALA A 20 -9.22 -6.01 -10.49
C ALA A 20 -8.10 -5.20 -9.81
N GLU A 21 -8.28 -4.88 -8.53
CA GLU A 21 -7.29 -4.17 -7.70
C GLU A 21 -5.97 -4.95 -7.58
N ASP A 22 -6.03 -6.25 -7.39
CA ASP A 22 -4.86 -7.12 -7.27
C ASP A 22 -4.05 -7.15 -8.60
N ARG A 23 -4.74 -7.33 -9.74
CA ARG A 23 -4.12 -7.30 -11.07
C ARG A 23 -3.52 -5.93 -11.41
N PHE A 24 -4.24 -4.87 -11.11
CA PHE A 24 -3.73 -3.51 -11.26
C PHE A 24 -2.47 -3.29 -10.40
N GLY A 25 -2.49 -3.80 -9.17
CA GLY A 25 -1.35 -3.74 -8.26
C GLY A 25 -0.10 -4.42 -8.81
N ILE A 26 -0.24 -5.62 -9.39
CA ILE A 26 0.88 -6.33 -10.03
C ILE A 26 1.40 -5.56 -11.26
N ASP A 27 0.51 -5.01 -12.08
CA ASP A 27 0.91 -4.21 -13.25
C ASP A 27 1.69 -2.94 -12.85
N LEU A 28 1.27 -2.27 -11.79
CA LEU A 28 2.02 -1.15 -11.21
C LEU A 28 3.36 -1.61 -10.65
N TYR A 29 3.37 -2.73 -9.91
CA TYR A 29 4.56 -3.27 -9.30
C TYR A 29 5.65 -3.57 -10.34
N ARG A 30 5.30 -4.23 -11.45
CA ARG A 30 6.24 -4.57 -12.53
C ARG A 30 6.92 -3.35 -13.14
N ARG A 31 6.25 -2.19 -13.15
CA ARG A 31 6.80 -0.94 -13.69
C ARG A 31 7.59 -0.15 -12.65
N LEU A 32 7.05 -0.04 -11.45
CA LEU A 32 7.68 0.70 -10.35
C LEU A 32 8.90 -0.05 -9.79
N GLY A 33 8.82 -1.39 -9.71
CA GLY A 33 9.86 -2.26 -9.17
C GLY A 33 11.01 -2.58 -10.13
N ALA A 34 10.91 -2.18 -11.40
CA ALA A 34 11.90 -2.51 -12.44
C ALA A 34 13.33 -2.08 -12.10
N ASN A 35 13.51 -1.03 -11.30
CA ASN A 35 14.82 -0.53 -10.87
C ASN A 35 15.46 -1.32 -9.71
N GLN A 36 14.84 -2.42 -9.28
CA GLN A 36 15.33 -3.31 -8.21
C GLN A 36 15.67 -2.58 -6.89
N GLN A 37 15.01 -1.47 -6.61
CA GLN A 37 15.15 -0.73 -5.36
C GLN A 37 14.06 -1.13 -4.37
N ASN A 38 14.24 -0.74 -3.11
CA ASN A 38 13.17 -0.80 -2.14
C ASN A 38 11.95 -0.02 -2.65
N LEU A 39 10.78 -0.62 -2.53
CA LEU A 39 9.53 -0.05 -3.03
C LEU A 39 8.40 -0.33 -2.04
N VAL A 40 7.58 0.68 -1.79
CA VAL A 40 6.28 0.52 -1.14
C VAL A 40 5.26 1.43 -1.80
N PHE A 41 4.10 0.91 -2.13
CA PHE A 41 2.97 1.70 -2.63
C PHE A 41 1.64 1.03 -2.25
N SER A 42 0.54 1.74 -2.47
CA SER A 42 -0.82 1.22 -2.24
C SER A 42 -1.58 1.09 -3.55
N PRO A 43 -1.77 -0.12 -4.06
CA PRO A 43 -2.60 -0.33 -5.24
C PRO A 43 -4.00 0.24 -5.06
N ALA A 44 -4.67 -0.11 -3.97
CA ALA A 44 -6.04 0.33 -3.68
C ALA A 44 -6.18 1.86 -3.58
N SER A 45 -5.21 2.56 -2.96
CA SER A 45 -5.24 4.01 -2.86
C SER A 45 -5.02 4.70 -4.21
N ILE A 46 -4.11 4.16 -5.05
CA ILE A 46 -3.88 4.67 -6.42
C ILE A 46 -5.11 4.41 -7.28
N ALA A 47 -5.68 3.20 -7.21
CA ALA A 47 -6.89 2.85 -7.93
C ALA A 47 -8.05 3.78 -7.54
N ALA A 48 -8.25 4.06 -6.25
CA ALA A 48 -9.29 4.97 -5.78
C ALA A 48 -9.18 6.37 -6.40
N ALA A 49 -7.97 6.92 -6.51
CA ALA A 49 -7.76 8.21 -7.16
C ALA A 49 -8.13 8.17 -8.66
N LEU A 50 -7.75 7.09 -9.36
CA LEU A 50 -8.11 6.91 -10.78
C LEU A 50 -9.59 6.60 -10.98
N GLN A 51 -10.22 5.89 -10.06
CA GLN A 51 -11.67 5.60 -10.08
C GLN A 51 -12.50 6.87 -9.91
N MET A 52 -12.04 7.82 -9.05
CA MET A 52 -12.65 9.15 -8.99
C MET A 52 -12.53 9.90 -10.32
N ALA A 53 -11.36 9.87 -10.95
CA ALA A 53 -11.17 10.49 -12.27
C ALA A 53 -12.05 9.81 -13.34
N LEU A 54 -12.16 8.48 -13.31
CA LEU A 54 -13.01 7.70 -14.22
C LEU A 54 -14.49 8.07 -14.10
N ALA A 55 -14.98 8.35 -12.90
CA ALA A 55 -16.38 8.79 -12.70
C ALA A 55 -16.71 10.06 -13.50
N GLY A 56 -15.73 10.93 -13.70
CA GLY A 56 -15.88 12.15 -14.51
C GLY A 56 -15.37 12.05 -15.94
N ALA A 57 -14.72 10.96 -16.31
CA ALA A 57 -14.18 10.77 -17.66
C ALA A 57 -15.27 10.32 -18.67
N ARG A 58 -15.03 10.60 -19.96
CA ARG A 58 -15.90 10.19 -21.07
C ARG A 58 -15.04 9.65 -22.23
N GLY A 59 -15.69 9.02 -23.20
CA GLY A 59 -15.06 8.59 -24.43
C GLY A 59 -13.82 7.71 -24.25
N SER A 60 -12.77 8.01 -25.01
CA SER A 60 -11.49 7.28 -24.97
C SER A 60 -10.76 7.43 -23.63
N THR A 61 -10.89 8.59 -22.98
CA THR A 61 -10.31 8.83 -21.65
C THR A 61 -10.85 7.84 -20.61
N ALA A 62 -12.18 7.65 -20.59
CA ALA A 62 -12.83 6.68 -19.72
C ALA A 62 -12.40 5.23 -20.05
N ALA A 63 -12.35 4.89 -21.34
CA ALA A 63 -11.97 3.56 -21.79
C ALA A 63 -10.52 3.21 -21.39
N GLN A 64 -9.58 4.14 -21.55
CA GLN A 64 -8.18 3.94 -21.18
C GLN A 64 -8.01 3.80 -19.66
N LEU A 65 -8.69 4.62 -18.85
CA LEU A 65 -8.67 4.50 -17.39
C LEU A 65 -9.26 3.17 -16.92
N ALA A 66 -10.40 2.76 -17.46
CA ALA A 66 -11.05 1.49 -17.14
C ALA A 66 -10.16 0.28 -17.48
N ALA A 67 -9.51 0.30 -18.65
CA ALA A 67 -8.59 -0.75 -19.07
C ALA A 67 -7.36 -0.85 -18.16
N ALA A 68 -6.77 0.28 -17.79
CA ALA A 68 -5.64 0.33 -16.85
C ALA A 68 -6.02 -0.22 -15.48
N LEU A 69 -7.20 0.12 -14.97
CA LEU A 69 -7.77 -0.37 -13.71
C LEU A 69 -8.26 -1.82 -13.76
N LYS A 70 -8.14 -2.52 -14.91
CA LYS A 70 -8.60 -3.91 -15.09
C LYS A 70 -10.11 -4.10 -14.87
N LEU A 71 -10.89 -3.05 -15.07
CA LEU A 71 -12.35 -3.13 -14.94
C LEU A 71 -12.95 -3.85 -16.14
N GLY A 72 -13.98 -4.66 -15.89
CA GLY A 72 -14.66 -5.42 -16.92
C GLY A 72 -15.33 -4.52 -17.98
N GLN A 73 -15.46 -5.02 -19.22
CA GLN A 73 -16.02 -4.26 -20.35
C GLN A 73 -17.53 -3.94 -20.22
N GLY A 74 -18.25 -4.66 -19.35
CA GLY A 74 -19.71 -4.52 -19.24
C GLY A 74 -20.18 -3.27 -18.52
N ASP A 75 -19.59 -2.95 -17.37
CA ASP A 75 -19.92 -1.79 -16.54
C ASP A 75 -18.68 -1.25 -15.81
N PRO A 76 -17.80 -0.53 -16.50
CA PRO A 76 -16.61 0.04 -15.89
C PRO A 76 -16.91 1.04 -14.76
N ALA A 77 -18.01 1.79 -14.87
CA ALA A 77 -18.40 2.77 -13.84
C ALA A 77 -18.86 2.07 -12.54
N GLY A 78 -19.64 1.00 -12.66
CA GLY A 78 -20.01 0.14 -11.54
C GLY A 78 -18.79 -0.51 -10.89
N GLY A 79 -17.88 -1.07 -11.69
CA GLY A 79 -16.64 -1.65 -11.20
C GLY A 79 -15.75 -0.66 -10.45
N ALA A 80 -15.63 0.59 -10.96
CA ALA A 80 -14.92 1.66 -10.26
C ALA A 80 -15.56 2.01 -8.92
N ARG A 81 -16.89 2.09 -8.87
CA ARG A 81 -17.64 2.32 -7.64
C ARG A 81 -17.42 1.19 -6.63
N ASP A 82 -17.39 -0.05 -7.08
CA ASP A 82 -17.17 -1.22 -6.22
C ASP A 82 -15.78 -1.19 -5.56
N GLY A 83 -14.73 -0.81 -6.31
CA GLY A 83 -13.39 -0.61 -5.74
C GLY A 83 -13.36 0.48 -4.68
N LEU A 84 -13.98 1.64 -4.96
CA LEU A 84 -14.11 2.74 -3.97
C LEU A 84 -14.87 2.30 -2.71
N LEU A 85 -15.93 1.50 -2.85
CA LEU A 85 -16.66 0.93 -1.72
C LEU A 85 -15.82 -0.03 -0.91
N LEU A 86 -15.03 -0.90 -1.54
CA LEU A 86 -14.12 -1.82 -0.84
C LEU A 86 -13.10 -1.05 0.00
N LEU A 87 -12.41 -0.08 -0.59
CA LEU A 87 -11.42 0.70 0.14
C LEU A 87 -12.09 1.55 1.24
N SER A 88 -13.26 2.15 0.96
CA SER A 88 -14.00 2.91 1.96
C SER A 88 -14.40 2.05 3.17
N ALA A 89 -14.85 0.83 2.94
CA ALA A 89 -15.15 -0.12 4.00
C ALA A 89 -13.89 -0.51 4.79
N ALA A 90 -12.77 -0.77 4.10
CA ALA A 90 -11.50 -1.07 4.73
C ALA A 90 -11.00 0.08 5.63
N ILE A 91 -11.17 1.31 5.21
CA ILE A 91 -10.84 2.51 6.00
C ILE A 91 -11.80 2.64 7.17
N SER A 92 -13.11 2.62 6.94
CA SER A 92 -14.14 2.85 7.96
C SER A 92 -14.09 1.82 9.09
N ALA A 93 -13.83 0.56 8.77
CA ALA A 93 -13.65 -0.51 9.77
C ALA A 93 -12.46 -0.26 10.72
N ARG A 94 -11.54 0.66 10.37
CA ARG A 94 -10.29 0.92 11.08
C ARG A 94 -10.07 2.39 11.47
N GLN A 95 -11.08 3.21 11.30
CA GLN A 95 -11.05 4.60 11.78
C GLN A 95 -11.32 4.69 13.28
N GLY A 96 -11.14 3.69 14.07
CA GLY A 96 -11.40 3.70 15.51
C GLY A 96 -12.52 4.68 15.89
N SER A 97 -13.58 4.28 16.53
CA SER A 97 -14.62 5.20 17.01
C SER A 97 -13.93 6.43 17.62
N ALA A 98 -14.24 7.63 17.13
CA ALA A 98 -13.75 8.85 17.77
C ALA A 98 -14.06 8.71 19.26
N PRO A 99 -13.08 8.80 20.17
CA PRO A 99 -13.37 8.67 21.59
C PRO A 99 -14.33 9.79 21.96
N ASP A 100 -15.48 9.42 22.48
CA ASP A 100 -16.35 10.39 23.16
C ASP A 100 -15.47 11.21 24.11
N ALA A 101 -15.37 12.51 23.84
CA ALA A 101 -14.43 13.41 24.51
C ALA A 101 -14.53 13.40 26.05
N GLN A 102 -15.62 12.89 26.58
CA GLN A 102 -15.88 12.78 28.02
C GLN A 102 -15.39 11.49 28.69
N ASN A 103 -15.09 10.43 27.92
CA ASN A 103 -14.61 9.14 28.46
C ASN A 103 -13.20 8.75 27.99
N ALA A 104 -12.51 9.64 27.27
CA ALA A 104 -11.26 9.33 26.59
C ALA A 104 -10.08 8.97 27.51
N GLN A 105 -10.07 9.43 28.75
CA GLN A 105 -8.95 9.24 29.67
C GLN A 105 -9.00 7.93 30.48
N ALA A 106 -10.21 7.47 30.85
CA ALA A 106 -10.36 6.27 31.67
C ALA A 106 -10.28 4.95 30.85
N ASN A 107 -10.62 4.99 29.55
CA ASN A 107 -10.65 3.78 28.68
C ASN A 107 -9.36 3.52 27.92
N ARG A 108 -8.42 4.49 27.82
CA ARG A 108 -7.17 4.32 27.05
C ARG A 108 -6.18 3.30 27.64
N ALA A 109 -6.26 3.03 28.92
CA ALA A 109 -5.36 2.10 29.60
C ALA A 109 -5.73 0.62 29.41
N ASN A 110 -6.96 0.28 28.98
CA ASN A 110 -7.46 -1.08 28.88
C ASN A 110 -7.97 -1.50 27.50
N GLN A 111 -7.93 -0.63 26.48
CA GLN A 111 -8.33 -1.04 25.13
C GLN A 111 -7.13 -1.57 24.38
N ASP A 112 -7.25 -2.82 23.94
CA ASP A 112 -6.30 -3.42 23.00
C ASP A 112 -6.18 -2.57 21.73
N PRO A 113 -4.98 -2.21 21.28
CA PRO A 113 -4.81 -1.36 20.12
C PRO A 113 -5.35 -2.04 18.86
N THR A 114 -6.24 -1.32 18.16
CA THR A 114 -6.75 -1.71 16.84
C THR A 114 -5.92 -1.06 15.73
N PRO A 115 -5.78 -1.69 14.56
CA PRO A 115 -5.12 -1.07 13.43
C PRO A 115 -5.77 0.25 13.01
N ILE A 116 -4.94 1.21 12.65
CA ILE A 116 -5.34 2.50 12.08
C ILE A 116 -4.86 2.52 10.63
N LEU A 117 -5.80 2.54 9.69
CA LEU A 117 -5.53 2.71 8.27
C LEU A 117 -5.94 4.11 7.84
N ARG A 118 -5.01 4.84 7.24
CA ARG A 118 -5.26 6.13 6.60
C ARG A 118 -4.85 6.02 5.14
N ALA A 119 -5.80 6.18 4.24
CA ALA A 119 -5.55 6.13 2.80
C ALA A 119 -6.25 7.32 2.13
N PRO A 120 -5.85 8.58 2.45
CA PRO A 120 -6.44 9.74 1.83
C PRO A 120 -6.19 9.72 0.33
N SER A 121 -7.27 9.63 -0.43
CA SER A 121 -7.28 9.75 -1.88
C SER A 121 -8.13 10.95 -2.25
N SER A 122 -7.53 11.95 -2.88
CA SER A 122 -8.19 13.22 -3.18
C SER A 122 -8.01 13.64 -4.63
N LEU A 123 -9.09 14.15 -5.20
CA LEU A 123 -9.14 14.77 -6.51
C LEU A 123 -9.36 16.26 -6.32
N TRP A 124 -8.43 17.06 -6.81
CA TRP A 124 -8.45 18.51 -6.67
C TRP A 124 -8.69 19.16 -8.02
N VAL A 125 -9.73 19.98 -8.10
CA VAL A 125 -10.15 20.70 -9.31
C VAL A 125 -9.86 22.19 -9.13
N GLN A 126 -9.61 22.92 -10.26
CA GLN A 126 -9.51 24.38 -10.22
C GLN A 126 -10.77 25.00 -9.59
N ALA A 127 -10.57 25.85 -8.61
CA ALA A 127 -11.65 26.53 -7.90
C ALA A 127 -12.51 27.40 -8.83
N GLY A 128 -13.81 27.46 -8.50
CA GLY A 128 -14.78 28.27 -9.25
C GLY A 128 -15.31 27.64 -10.54
N LEU A 129 -14.96 26.39 -10.82
CA LEU A 129 -15.59 25.64 -11.90
C LEU A 129 -16.90 25.00 -11.40
N PRO A 130 -18.01 25.11 -12.14
CA PRO A 130 -19.24 24.40 -11.78
C PRO A 130 -19.02 22.89 -11.97
N LEU A 131 -19.10 22.13 -10.88
CA LEU A 131 -18.97 20.67 -10.92
C LEU A 131 -20.33 20.03 -11.17
N GLU A 132 -20.36 19.02 -12.03
CA GLU A 132 -21.57 18.27 -12.35
C GLU A 132 -22.09 17.50 -11.11
N PRO A 133 -23.36 17.65 -10.69
CA PRO A 133 -23.91 16.90 -9.56
C PRO A 133 -23.84 15.38 -9.75
N ALA A 134 -23.94 14.89 -10.99
CA ALA A 134 -23.80 13.49 -11.29
C ALA A 134 -22.39 12.93 -11.00
N PHE A 135 -21.38 13.80 -10.98
CA PHE A 135 -20.02 13.44 -10.57
C PHE A 135 -19.84 13.49 -9.06
N THR A 136 -20.29 14.58 -8.41
CA THR A 136 -20.00 14.79 -6.98
C THR A 136 -20.85 13.92 -6.07
N SER A 137 -22.16 13.77 -6.35
CA SER A 137 -23.11 13.08 -5.46
C SER A 137 -22.72 11.62 -5.15
N PRO A 138 -22.28 10.79 -6.11
CA PRO A 138 -21.90 9.41 -5.81
C PRO A 138 -20.64 9.27 -4.96
N LEU A 139 -19.82 10.32 -4.85
CA LEU A 139 -18.53 10.31 -4.16
C LEU A 139 -18.61 10.88 -2.73
N GLN A 140 -19.65 11.65 -2.40
CA GLN A 140 -19.74 12.44 -1.16
C GLN A 140 -19.65 11.59 0.12
N ASP A 141 -20.21 10.38 0.10
CA ASP A 141 -20.30 9.52 1.29
C ASP A 141 -19.21 8.45 1.34
N LEU A 142 -18.24 8.49 0.43
CA LEU A 142 -17.18 7.48 0.34
C LEU A 142 -15.93 7.93 1.09
N ALA A 143 -15.54 7.20 2.14
CA ALA A 143 -14.34 7.50 2.92
C ALA A 143 -13.03 7.45 2.10
N ALA A 144 -13.03 6.72 0.99
CA ALA A 144 -11.89 6.62 0.07
C ALA A 144 -11.86 7.71 -1.00
N ALA A 145 -12.91 8.56 -1.09
CA ALA A 145 -13.05 9.53 -2.18
C ALA A 145 -13.23 10.94 -1.61
N LEU A 146 -12.31 11.85 -1.95
CA LEU A 146 -12.37 13.24 -1.51
C LEU A 146 -12.20 14.16 -2.72
N VAL A 147 -13.30 14.88 -3.09
CA VAL A 147 -13.25 15.91 -4.12
C VAL A 147 -13.12 17.27 -3.46
N ARG A 148 -12.16 18.08 -3.90
CA ARG A 148 -11.82 19.39 -3.36
C ARG A 148 -11.54 20.39 -4.48
N GLU A 149 -11.67 21.66 -4.15
CA GLU A 149 -11.28 22.77 -5.02
C GLU A 149 -10.02 23.45 -4.50
N ALA A 150 -9.19 23.94 -5.44
CA ALA A 150 -8.02 24.75 -5.13
C ALA A 150 -7.77 25.77 -6.24
N ASP A 151 -7.34 26.99 -5.87
CA ASP A 151 -7.03 28.03 -6.85
C ASP A 151 -5.62 27.83 -7.43
N PHE A 152 -5.54 26.97 -8.44
CA PHE A 152 -4.29 26.74 -9.16
C PHE A 152 -3.88 27.94 -10.01
N ARG A 153 -4.85 28.70 -10.56
CA ARG A 153 -4.56 29.84 -11.45
C ARG A 153 -3.98 31.04 -10.70
N GLY A 154 -4.66 31.46 -9.64
CA GLY A 154 -4.32 32.67 -8.89
C GLY A 154 -3.25 32.45 -7.83
N ALA A 155 -3.24 31.26 -7.20
CA ALA A 155 -2.42 30.98 -6.04
C ALA A 155 -1.84 29.54 -6.03
N PRO A 156 -1.07 29.12 -7.06
CA PRO A 156 -0.61 27.73 -7.20
C PRO A 156 0.19 27.21 -6.00
N GLN A 157 1.01 28.05 -5.37
CA GLN A 157 1.78 27.63 -4.20
C GLN A 157 0.93 27.48 -2.94
N GLN A 158 -0.12 28.29 -2.79
CA GLN A 158 -1.09 28.10 -1.70
C GLN A 158 -1.90 26.84 -1.92
N ALA A 159 -2.35 26.57 -3.15
CA ALA A 159 -3.03 25.34 -3.51
C ALA A 159 -2.16 24.11 -3.19
N ARG A 160 -0.87 24.11 -3.57
CA ARG A 160 0.09 23.07 -3.21
C ARG A 160 0.23 22.88 -1.71
N SER A 161 0.33 23.98 -0.95
CA SER A 161 0.46 23.94 0.52
C SER A 161 -0.78 23.34 1.16
N ALA A 162 -1.99 23.72 0.73
CA ALA A 162 -3.25 23.18 1.22
C ALA A 162 -3.38 21.67 0.97
N ILE A 163 -2.93 21.19 -0.21
CA ILE A 163 -2.90 19.76 -0.52
C ILE A 163 -1.95 19.03 0.43
N ASN A 164 -0.73 19.54 0.62
CA ASN A 164 0.26 18.93 1.50
C ASN A 164 -0.19 18.93 2.96
N GLU A 165 -0.83 20.01 3.42
CA GLU A 165 -1.35 20.13 4.79
C GLU A 165 -2.46 19.11 5.04
N LEU A 166 -3.44 18.99 4.14
CA LEU A 166 -4.50 18.00 4.27
C LEU A 166 -3.91 16.57 4.36
N ILE A 167 -2.96 16.24 3.49
CA ILE A 167 -2.32 14.91 3.51
C ILE A 167 -1.53 14.70 4.80
N SER A 168 -0.82 15.71 5.28
CA SER A 168 -0.09 15.66 6.54
C SER A 168 -1.00 15.41 7.73
N GLU A 169 -2.11 16.14 7.84
CA GLU A 169 -3.10 15.95 8.89
C GLU A 169 -3.69 14.53 8.86
N GLN A 170 -4.08 14.08 7.68
CA GLN A 170 -4.70 12.76 7.51
C GLN A 170 -3.73 11.59 7.71
N THR A 171 -2.43 11.82 7.62
CA THR A 171 -1.39 10.81 7.83
C THR A 171 -0.60 11.01 9.14
N GLU A 172 -1.18 11.70 10.12
CA GLU A 172 -0.58 11.93 11.45
C GLU A 172 0.85 12.54 11.36
N GLY A 173 1.08 13.44 10.38
CA GLY A 173 2.36 14.09 10.14
C GLY A 173 3.43 13.20 9.49
N LYS A 174 3.10 11.96 9.11
CA LYS A 174 4.07 11.04 8.48
C LYS A 174 4.39 11.41 7.04
N ILE A 175 3.43 12.04 6.35
CA ILE A 175 3.57 12.48 4.96
C ILE A 175 3.32 13.98 4.89
N THR A 176 4.38 14.79 4.86
CA THR A 176 4.30 16.25 4.95
C THR A 176 4.51 16.98 3.62
N ASN A 177 5.19 16.35 2.66
CA ASN A 177 5.57 16.95 1.37
C ASN A 177 5.25 15.99 0.21
N LEU A 178 3.95 15.74 -0.01
CA LEU A 178 3.50 14.90 -1.13
C LEU A 178 3.83 15.57 -2.47
N LEU A 179 3.44 16.85 -2.61
CA LEU A 179 3.68 17.66 -3.80
C LEU A 179 4.94 18.51 -3.64
N GLY A 180 5.94 18.28 -4.50
CA GLY A 180 7.13 19.12 -4.61
C GLY A 180 6.81 20.53 -5.09
N ARG A 181 7.83 21.42 -5.09
CA ARG A 181 7.66 22.86 -5.42
C ARG A 181 7.08 23.10 -6.81
N ASP A 182 7.48 22.30 -7.79
CA ASP A 182 7.12 22.46 -9.19
C ASP A 182 5.96 21.57 -9.64
N ALA A 183 5.35 20.83 -8.72
CA ALA A 183 4.26 19.90 -9.04
C ALA A 183 2.96 20.62 -9.42
N VAL A 184 2.80 21.88 -9.04
CA VAL A 184 1.60 22.70 -9.26
C VAL A 184 2.00 24.04 -9.83
N THR A 185 1.36 24.43 -10.94
CA THR A 185 1.58 25.69 -11.66
C THR A 185 0.26 26.37 -11.97
N ALA A 186 0.28 27.61 -12.48
CA ALA A 186 -0.92 28.32 -12.90
C ALA A 186 -1.69 27.63 -14.07
N SER A 187 -1.05 26.70 -14.79
CA SER A 187 -1.70 25.89 -15.83
C SER A 187 -2.35 24.59 -15.29
N THR A 188 -2.11 24.23 -14.03
CA THR A 188 -2.73 23.07 -13.38
C THR A 188 -4.25 23.22 -13.31
N ARG A 189 -5.00 22.15 -13.59
CA ARG A 189 -6.47 22.13 -13.53
C ARG A 189 -7.02 20.98 -12.71
N LEU A 190 -6.34 19.83 -12.74
CA LEU A 190 -6.78 18.63 -12.06
C LEU A 190 -5.57 17.91 -11.46
N VAL A 191 -5.59 17.65 -10.16
CA VAL A 191 -4.53 16.92 -9.43
C VAL A 191 -5.14 15.75 -8.70
N LEU A 192 -4.54 14.58 -8.86
CA LEU A 192 -4.80 13.40 -8.05
C LEU A 192 -3.69 13.26 -7.02
N ALA A 193 -4.06 13.38 -5.74
CA ALA A 193 -3.14 13.28 -4.62
C ALA A 193 -3.59 12.15 -3.70
N ASN A 194 -2.74 11.15 -3.50
CA ASN A 194 -3.05 10.05 -2.62
C ASN A 194 -1.85 9.67 -1.76
N ALA A 195 -2.15 9.23 -0.56
CA ALA A 195 -1.17 8.78 0.41
C ALA A 195 -1.72 7.58 1.18
N VAL A 196 -0.83 6.78 1.76
CA VAL A 196 -1.23 5.67 2.60
C VAL A 196 -0.30 5.54 3.80
N TYR A 197 -0.93 5.31 4.94
CA TYR A 197 -0.29 5.10 6.21
C TYR A 197 -1.02 4.02 7.00
N LEU A 198 -0.27 3.09 7.57
CA LEU A 198 -0.80 2.05 8.45
C LEU A 198 -0.04 2.04 9.76
N LYS A 199 -0.79 2.00 10.87
CA LYS A 199 -0.31 1.69 12.21
C LYS A 199 -1.08 0.50 12.72
N ALA A 200 -0.40 -0.63 12.90
CA ALA A 200 -1.05 -1.89 13.22
C ALA A 200 -0.14 -2.80 14.06
N PRO A 201 -0.54 -3.19 15.28
CA PRO A 201 0.21 -4.14 16.08
C PRO A 201 0.06 -5.56 15.52
N TRP A 202 1.11 -6.37 15.61
CA TRP A 202 1.01 -7.79 15.29
C TRP A 202 0.03 -8.50 16.23
N ALA A 203 -0.77 -9.42 15.70
CA ALA A 203 -1.53 -10.34 16.54
C ALA A 203 -0.61 -11.15 17.46
N PHE A 204 0.59 -11.32 16.98
CA PHE A 204 1.66 -12.04 17.66
C PHE A 204 2.97 -11.26 17.48
N PRO A 205 3.38 -10.39 18.39
CA PRO A 205 4.62 -9.60 18.30
C PRO A 205 5.88 -10.47 18.29
N PHE A 206 6.96 -10.01 17.68
CA PHE A 206 8.25 -10.64 17.82
C PHE A 206 8.76 -10.51 19.25
N THR A 207 9.62 -11.43 19.66
CA THR A 207 10.11 -11.46 21.04
C THR A 207 11.07 -10.29 21.27
N ASN A 208 10.72 -9.40 22.20
CA ASN A 208 11.62 -8.32 22.62
C ASN A 208 12.96 -8.90 23.11
N GLY A 209 14.07 -8.33 22.64
CA GLY A 209 15.42 -8.80 22.98
C GLY A 209 15.88 -10.05 22.23
N ALA A 210 15.06 -10.63 21.34
CA ALA A 210 15.48 -11.71 20.45
C ALA A 210 15.96 -11.20 19.07
N THR A 211 15.83 -9.92 18.80
CA THR A 211 16.40 -9.28 17.60
C THR A 211 17.92 -9.31 17.69
N ARG A 212 18.58 -9.80 16.66
CA ARG A 212 20.03 -9.94 16.58
C ARG A 212 20.50 -9.52 15.20
N ASP A 213 21.69 -8.98 15.14
CA ASP A 213 22.35 -8.66 13.89
C ASP A 213 22.64 -9.94 13.11
N ALA A 214 22.21 -9.98 11.85
CA ALA A 214 22.38 -11.12 10.95
C ALA A 214 22.68 -10.63 9.52
N PRO A 215 23.33 -11.49 8.70
CA PRO A 215 23.58 -11.14 7.31
C PRO A 215 22.28 -11.11 6.49
N PHE A 216 22.18 -10.14 5.60
CA PHE A 216 21.21 -10.05 4.52
C PHE A 216 21.96 -9.95 3.20
N HIS A 217 21.54 -10.67 2.18
CA HIS A 217 22.21 -10.83 0.90
C HIS A 217 21.48 -10.05 -0.21
N PRO A 218 21.83 -8.76 -0.47
CA PRO A 218 21.20 -8.00 -1.55
C PRO A 218 21.51 -8.58 -2.93
N GLU A 219 20.59 -8.41 -3.89
CA GLU A 219 20.87 -8.74 -5.28
C GLU A 219 21.81 -7.72 -5.95
N ALA A 220 22.56 -8.17 -6.95
CA ALA A 220 23.36 -7.29 -7.81
C ALA A 220 22.40 -6.42 -8.66
N GLY A 221 22.65 -5.11 -8.71
CA GLY A 221 21.86 -4.17 -9.52
C GLY A 221 21.00 -3.18 -8.73
N GLY A 222 20.76 -3.41 -7.44
CA GLY A 222 20.06 -2.46 -6.56
C GLY A 222 20.94 -1.23 -6.29
N THR A 223 20.81 -0.16 -7.08
CA THR A 223 21.42 1.13 -6.73
C THR A 223 20.68 1.73 -5.54
N SER A 224 21.41 1.98 -4.45
CA SER A 224 20.88 2.76 -3.33
C SER A 224 20.61 4.18 -3.82
N ALA A 225 19.35 4.52 -4.09
CA ALA A 225 18.97 5.92 -4.20
C ALA A 225 19.10 6.53 -2.80
N ALA A 226 19.96 7.50 -2.70
CA ALA A 226 20.40 8.14 -1.48
C ALA A 226 19.22 8.64 -0.63
N TYR A 227 19.02 8.01 0.50
CA TYR A 227 18.51 8.68 1.68
C TYR A 227 19.70 8.94 2.61
N GLY A 228 20.07 10.23 2.73
CA GLY A 228 21.01 10.74 3.73
C GLY A 228 22.39 10.08 3.68
N ALA A 229 23.37 10.80 3.19
CA ALA A 229 24.77 10.48 3.41
C ALA A 229 25.00 10.36 4.94
N ASP A 230 25.23 9.12 5.41
CA ASP A 230 26.04 8.79 6.59
C ASP A 230 25.95 7.28 6.86
N ALA A 231 26.55 6.50 5.97
CA ALA A 231 26.98 5.15 6.32
C ALA A 231 28.25 4.85 5.49
N ALA A 232 29.37 5.29 6.03
CA ALA A 232 30.68 4.77 5.65
C ALA A 232 30.70 3.27 5.99
N GLY A 233 30.36 2.43 5.02
CA GLY A 233 30.52 1.00 5.13
C GLY A 233 32.00 0.65 5.11
N GLN A 234 32.43 -0.12 6.10
CA GLN A 234 33.75 -0.77 6.09
C GLN A 234 33.90 -1.61 4.80
N PRO A 235 35.10 -1.67 4.20
CA PRO A 235 35.31 -2.49 3.01
C PRO A 235 35.19 -3.96 3.36
N GLY A 236 34.12 -4.60 2.87
CA GLY A 236 34.00 -6.06 2.88
C GLY A 236 34.99 -6.71 1.93
N GLN A 237 35.36 -7.94 2.23
CA GLN A 237 36.29 -8.77 1.43
C GLN A 237 35.85 -8.83 -0.05
N PRO A 238 36.78 -8.94 -1.02
CA PRO A 238 36.48 -8.96 -2.44
C PRO A 238 35.68 -10.21 -2.79
N GLY A 239 34.36 -10.03 -2.98
CA GLY A 239 33.49 -10.97 -3.66
C GLY A 239 33.64 -10.86 -5.17
N GLN A 240 33.08 -11.80 -5.89
CA GLN A 240 33.10 -11.82 -7.37
C GLN A 240 32.66 -10.47 -7.94
N PRO A 241 33.27 -9.99 -9.05
CA PRO A 241 32.91 -8.72 -9.65
C PRO A 241 31.41 -8.66 -10.00
N GLY A 242 30.64 -7.80 -9.34
CA GLY A 242 29.25 -7.51 -9.64
C GLY A 242 28.20 -7.89 -8.58
N GLN A 243 28.53 -8.65 -7.54
CA GLN A 243 27.59 -8.90 -6.44
C GLN A 243 27.94 -8.07 -5.20
N PRO A 244 26.98 -7.30 -4.65
CA PRO A 244 27.20 -6.63 -3.36
C PRO A 244 27.37 -7.69 -2.28
N GLY A 245 28.37 -7.50 -1.40
CA GLY A 245 28.54 -8.34 -0.22
C GLY A 245 27.34 -8.30 0.72
N PRO A 246 27.22 -9.28 1.65
CA PRO A 246 26.15 -9.28 2.63
C PRO A 246 26.24 -8.02 3.51
N ILE A 247 25.07 -7.48 3.87
CA ILE A 247 24.95 -6.38 4.82
C ILE A 247 24.44 -6.90 6.16
N THR A 248 24.84 -6.28 7.25
CA THR A 248 24.33 -6.61 8.58
C THR A 248 23.05 -5.84 8.86
N VAL A 249 21.98 -6.57 9.24
CA VAL A 249 20.67 -6.00 9.54
C VAL A 249 20.14 -6.54 10.87
N PRO A 250 19.34 -5.76 11.62
CA PRO A 250 18.64 -6.25 12.80
C PRO A 250 17.54 -7.23 12.37
N MET A 251 17.74 -8.52 12.68
CA MET A 251 16.84 -9.62 12.37
C MET A 251 15.99 -9.96 13.58
N MET A 252 14.67 -9.80 13.45
CA MET A 252 13.67 -10.15 14.46
C MET A 252 13.39 -11.64 14.41
N HIS A 253 13.24 -12.29 15.55
CA HIS A 253 13.00 -13.73 15.65
C HIS A 253 11.72 -14.06 16.39
N ARG A 254 11.01 -15.09 15.87
CA ARG A 254 9.80 -15.58 16.49
C ARG A 254 9.44 -16.98 15.98
N THR A 255 8.92 -17.83 16.87
CA THR A 255 8.25 -19.09 16.49
C THR A 255 6.77 -18.98 16.82
N ALA A 256 5.90 -19.26 15.81
CA ALA A 256 4.45 -19.20 15.97
C ALA A 256 3.72 -20.08 14.96
N SER A 257 2.45 -20.40 15.28
CA SER A 257 1.52 -21.01 14.32
C SER A 257 1.02 -19.94 13.37
N LEU A 258 1.56 -19.91 12.15
CA LEU A 258 1.27 -18.93 11.09
C LEU A 258 0.72 -19.62 9.84
N PRO A 259 -0.16 -18.97 9.07
CA PRO A 259 -0.46 -19.42 7.72
C PRO A 259 0.83 -19.40 6.89
N TYR A 260 1.23 -20.56 6.40
CA TYR A 260 2.45 -20.76 5.62
C TYR A 260 2.17 -21.60 4.39
N GLN A 261 2.85 -21.28 3.31
CA GLN A 261 2.79 -22.00 2.05
C GLN A 261 4.19 -22.17 1.46
N ARG A 262 4.47 -23.37 0.98
CA ARG A 262 5.57 -23.64 0.06
C ARG A 262 5.00 -23.71 -1.34
N GLY A 263 5.28 -22.71 -2.16
CA GLY A 263 4.93 -22.67 -3.57
C GLY A 263 6.07 -23.19 -4.45
N ASP A 264 5.88 -23.15 -5.77
CA ASP A 264 6.92 -23.46 -6.73
C ASP A 264 7.90 -22.28 -6.83
N GLY A 265 9.13 -22.49 -6.37
CA GLY A 265 10.18 -21.48 -6.34
C GLY A 265 10.04 -20.38 -5.28
N TYR A 266 9.13 -20.52 -4.29
CA TYR A 266 9.00 -19.52 -3.21
C TYR A 266 8.45 -20.12 -1.92
N GLN A 267 8.60 -19.37 -0.85
CA GLN A 267 7.92 -19.56 0.44
C GLN A 267 7.07 -18.33 0.75
N ALA A 268 5.89 -18.54 1.32
CA ALA A 268 5.03 -17.44 1.76
C ALA A 268 4.53 -17.65 3.19
N VAL A 269 4.44 -16.56 3.94
CA VAL A 269 3.89 -16.54 5.30
C VAL A 269 3.01 -15.31 5.48
N LEU A 270 1.90 -15.49 6.24
CA LEU A 270 1.04 -14.37 6.63
C LEU A 270 1.22 -14.07 8.11
N LEU A 271 1.49 -12.80 8.39
CA LEU A 271 1.60 -12.24 9.73
C LEU A 271 0.32 -11.43 10.02
N PRO A 272 -0.63 -11.99 10.78
CA PRO A 272 -1.88 -11.30 11.07
C PRO A 272 -1.64 -10.10 12.00
N TYR A 273 -2.38 -9.02 11.77
CA TYR A 273 -2.47 -7.90 12.69
C TYR A 273 -3.56 -8.13 13.72
N LYS A 274 -3.36 -7.58 14.92
CA LYS A 274 -4.25 -7.75 16.05
C LYS A 274 -5.63 -7.14 15.78
N ASN A 275 -6.69 -7.81 16.21
CA ASN A 275 -8.08 -7.34 16.15
C ASN A 275 -8.54 -6.86 14.76
N SER A 276 -8.07 -7.50 13.69
CA SER A 276 -8.44 -7.12 12.33
C SER A 276 -8.36 -8.29 11.36
N SER A 277 -8.93 -8.10 10.16
CA SER A 277 -8.73 -8.96 8.99
C SER A 277 -7.43 -8.65 8.23
N LEU A 278 -6.60 -7.71 8.69
CA LEU A 278 -5.35 -7.40 8.02
C LEU A 278 -4.29 -8.44 8.32
N ALA A 279 -3.48 -8.73 7.30
CA ALA A 279 -2.26 -9.49 7.45
C ALA A 279 -1.17 -8.94 6.53
N MET A 280 0.10 -8.98 7.00
CA MET A 280 1.25 -8.81 6.12
C MET A 280 1.62 -10.17 5.54
N ALA A 281 1.62 -10.28 4.23
CA ALA A 281 2.20 -11.40 3.50
C ALA A 281 3.67 -11.10 3.22
N ILE A 282 4.53 -12.06 3.48
CA ILE A 282 5.93 -12.09 3.05
C ILE A 282 6.05 -13.19 2.03
N VAL A 283 6.55 -12.89 0.84
CA VAL A 283 6.85 -13.87 -0.22
C VAL A 283 8.36 -13.84 -0.46
N LEU A 284 9.02 -14.93 -0.12
CA LEU A 284 10.46 -15.11 -0.22
C LEU A 284 10.76 -16.07 -1.38
N PRO A 285 11.24 -15.58 -2.55
CA PRO A 285 11.67 -16.45 -3.63
C PRO A 285 12.88 -17.30 -3.24
N ASP A 286 12.99 -18.49 -3.82
CA ASP A 286 14.17 -19.36 -3.65
C ASP A 286 15.38 -18.83 -4.42
N GLY A 287 15.13 -18.24 -5.59
CA GLY A 287 16.09 -17.56 -6.45
C GLY A 287 16.04 -16.03 -6.33
N PRO A 288 16.66 -15.32 -7.31
CA PRO A 288 16.63 -13.88 -7.38
C PRO A 288 15.19 -13.32 -7.44
N LEU A 289 14.92 -12.26 -6.66
CA LEU A 289 13.61 -11.59 -6.67
C LEU A 289 13.27 -11.06 -8.06
N SER A 290 14.27 -10.52 -8.77
CA SER A 290 14.12 -10.01 -10.14
C SER A 290 13.63 -11.09 -11.12
N ALA A 291 14.12 -12.32 -11.03
CA ALA A 291 13.66 -13.43 -11.84
C ALA A 291 12.23 -13.84 -11.48
N PHE A 292 11.95 -14.01 -10.19
CA PHE A 292 10.61 -14.33 -9.70
C PHE A 292 9.56 -13.31 -10.15
N THR A 293 9.87 -12.01 -10.04
CA THR A 293 8.93 -10.95 -10.43
C THR A 293 8.75 -10.81 -11.93
N ALA A 294 9.75 -11.20 -12.73
CA ALA A 294 9.63 -11.27 -14.19
C ALA A 294 8.66 -12.37 -14.64
N GLU A 295 8.54 -13.45 -13.86
CA GLU A 295 7.60 -14.55 -14.11
C GLU A 295 6.16 -14.21 -13.68
N LEU A 296 5.97 -13.16 -12.86
CA LEU A 296 4.64 -12.66 -12.54
C LEU A 296 4.03 -12.02 -13.80
N GLY A 297 3.32 -12.82 -14.60
CA GLY A 297 2.68 -12.39 -15.86
C GLY A 297 1.46 -11.49 -15.64
N ASP A 298 0.90 -10.99 -16.74
CA ASP A 298 -0.28 -10.08 -16.74
C ASP A 298 -1.55 -10.70 -16.12
N ALA A 299 -1.60 -12.03 -15.99
CA ALA A 299 -2.68 -12.75 -15.33
C ALA A 299 -2.38 -13.07 -13.86
N SER A 300 -1.16 -12.76 -13.39
CA SER A 300 -0.76 -13.03 -12.02
C SER A 300 -1.45 -12.07 -11.06
N ALA A 301 -1.71 -12.56 -9.87
CA ALA A 301 -2.26 -11.83 -8.76
C ALA A 301 -1.54 -12.30 -7.49
N LEU A 302 -1.53 -11.48 -6.44
CA LEU A 302 -0.91 -11.84 -5.16
C LEU A 302 -1.70 -12.91 -4.43
N ASN A 303 -3.03 -12.79 -4.46
CA ASN A 303 -3.90 -13.70 -3.72
C ASN A 303 -3.67 -15.18 -4.04
N PRO A 304 -3.46 -15.60 -5.30
CA PRO A 304 -3.09 -16.98 -5.63
C PRO A 304 -1.80 -17.46 -4.97
N LEU A 305 -0.80 -16.59 -4.79
CA LEU A 305 0.45 -16.95 -4.11
C LEU A 305 0.26 -17.29 -2.63
N LEU A 306 -0.90 -16.95 -2.06
CA LEU A 306 -1.23 -17.11 -0.66
C LEU A 306 -2.39 -18.09 -0.42
N SER A 307 -3.06 -18.53 -1.49
CA SER A 307 -4.34 -19.26 -1.43
C SER A 307 -4.26 -20.68 -0.86
N GLY A 308 -3.07 -21.23 -0.67
CA GLY A 308 -2.87 -22.56 -0.07
C GLY A 308 -2.32 -22.53 1.35
N ALA A 309 -2.18 -21.34 1.94
CA ALA A 309 -1.50 -21.17 3.22
C ALA A 309 -2.27 -21.83 4.39
N GLY A 310 -1.82 -22.99 4.82
CA GLY A 310 -2.28 -23.66 6.04
C GLY A 310 -1.49 -23.21 7.27
N ARG A 311 -2.08 -23.32 8.46
CA ARG A 311 -1.37 -23.02 9.71
C ARG A 311 -0.29 -24.06 9.99
N GLN A 312 0.94 -23.59 10.10
CA GLN A 312 2.12 -24.40 10.41
C GLN A 312 2.91 -23.74 11.57
N SER A 313 3.65 -24.52 12.34
CA SER A 313 4.64 -23.99 13.25
C SER A 313 5.82 -23.45 12.45
N VAL A 314 6.05 -22.13 12.46
CA VAL A 314 7.10 -21.46 11.68
C VAL A 314 8.07 -20.75 12.62
N ALA A 315 9.36 -21.05 12.48
CA ALA A 315 10.45 -20.30 13.09
C ALA A 315 10.89 -19.21 12.12
N LEU A 316 10.28 -18.02 12.26
CA LEU A 316 10.47 -16.90 11.36
C LEU A 316 11.62 -16.00 11.86
N ALA A 317 12.52 -15.65 10.94
CA ALA A 317 13.49 -14.57 11.07
C ALA A 317 13.19 -13.52 9.98
N LEU A 318 12.83 -12.29 10.38
CA LEU A 318 12.44 -11.18 9.49
C LEU A 318 13.26 -9.93 9.82
N PRO A 319 13.92 -9.27 8.85
CA PRO A 319 14.63 -8.04 9.13
C PRO A 319 13.66 -6.92 9.50
N LYS A 320 14.07 -6.01 10.39
CA LYS A 320 13.41 -4.70 10.51
C LYS A 320 13.60 -3.93 9.23
N PHE A 321 12.56 -3.21 8.81
CA PHE A 321 12.70 -2.35 7.64
C PHE A 321 11.76 -1.14 7.73
N ARG A 322 12.23 -0.05 7.15
CA ARG A 322 11.46 1.18 6.97
C ARG A 322 11.58 1.63 5.53
N GLN A 323 10.46 1.98 4.93
CA GLN A 323 10.43 2.43 3.55
C GLN A 323 9.50 3.61 3.36
N ARG A 324 9.89 4.46 2.44
CA ARG A 324 9.08 5.57 1.95
C ARG A 324 9.25 5.66 0.44
N THR A 325 8.15 5.70 -0.27
CA THR A 325 8.12 5.96 -1.71
C THR A 325 7.30 7.21 -1.95
N ASN A 326 7.84 8.14 -2.75
CA ASN A 326 7.10 9.27 -3.31
C ASN A 326 7.29 9.23 -4.82
N VAL A 327 6.20 9.08 -5.57
CA VAL A 327 6.25 8.86 -7.01
C VAL A 327 5.18 9.63 -7.77
N GLY A 328 5.59 10.28 -8.86
CA GLY A 328 4.68 10.79 -9.87
C GLY A 328 4.28 9.66 -10.82
N LEU A 329 2.98 9.39 -10.93
CA LEU A 329 2.49 8.20 -11.60
C LEU A 329 2.19 8.39 -13.09
N ILE A 330 2.22 9.61 -13.63
CA ILE A 330 1.88 9.86 -15.04
C ILE A 330 2.71 9.01 -16.02
N PRO A 331 4.04 8.86 -15.88
CA PRO A 331 4.82 7.99 -16.77
C PRO A 331 4.33 6.55 -16.73
N VAL A 332 4.17 6.00 -15.53
CA VAL A 332 3.72 4.62 -15.32
C VAL A 332 2.30 4.39 -15.86
N LEU A 333 1.40 5.34 -15.68
CA LEU A 333 0.04 5.27 -16.21
C LEU A 333 0.01 5.34 -17.74
N ARG A 334 0.91 6.10 -18.36
CA ARG A 334 1.10 6.09 -19.82
C ARG A 334 1.55 4.72 -20.33
N ASP A 335 2.47 4.08 -19.63
CA ASP A 335 2.92 2.72 -19.94
C ASP A 335 1.81 1.68 -19.73
N LEU A 336 0.81 1.99 -18.89
CA LEU A 336 -0.42 1.20 -18.72
C LEU A 336 -1.50 1.51 -19.76
N GLY A 337 -1.23 2.41 -20.72
CA GLY A 337 -2.12 2.76 -21.80
C GLY A 337 -3.01 3.99 -21.56
N VAL A 338 -2.88 4.68 -20.42
CA VAL A 338 -3.60 5.94 -20.17
C VAL A 338 -2.83 7.07 -20.83
N GLN A 339 -3.29 7.52 -22.00
CA GLN A 339 -2.64 8.56 -22.79
C GLN A 339 -3.43 9.86 -22.78
N ASP A 340 -4.71 9.78 -23.13
CA ASP A 340 -5.55 10.95 -23.42
C ASP A 340 -5.77 11.81 -22.16
N ALA A 341 -5.93 11.19 -20.99
CA ALA A 341 -6.16 11.87 -19.72
C ALA A 341 -5.14 12.98 -19.37
N PHE A 342 -3.94 12.91 -19.95
CA PHE A 342 -2.80 13.81 -19.67
C PHE A 342 -2.50 14.77 -20.84
N THR A 343 -3.39 14.89 -21.80
CA THR A 343 -3.24 15.70 -23.01
C THR A 343 -4.47 16.54 -23.29
N ASP A 344 -4.45 17.35 -24.33
CA ASP A 344 -5.58 18.10 -24.84
C ASP A 344 -6.72 17.24 -25.43
N ARG A 345 -6.49 15.92 -25.55
CA ARG A 345 -7.54 14.96 -25.93
C ARG A 345 -8.35 14.44 -24.74
N ALA A 346 -8.01 14.87 -23.52
CA ALA A 346 -8.73 14.45 -22.32
C ALA A 346 -10.19 14.88 -22.38
N ASP A 347 -11.08 13.96 -22.05
CA ASP A 347 -12.50 14.24 -21.91
C ASP A 347 -12.94 13.96 -20.46
N PHE A 348 -12.97 15.02 -19.66
CA PHE A 348 -13.49 15.05 -18.30
C PHE A 348 -14.77 15.90 -18.23
N SER A 349 -15.55 15.93 -19.30
CA SER A 349 -16.83 16.64 -19.35
C SER A 349 -17.86 16.17 -18.32
N GLY A 350 -17.65 15.00 -17.74
CA GLY A 350 -18.45 14.54 -16.61
C GLY A 350 -18.09 15.19 -15.29
N ILE A 351 -16.92 15.85 -15.15
CA ILE A 351 -16.58 16.67 -13.97
C ILE A 351 -17.17 18.07 -14.12
N THR A 352 -16.92 18.69 -15.28
CA THR A 352 -17.44 20.02 -15.65
C THR A 352 -17.45 20.17 -17.17
N THR A 353 -18.40 20.94 -17.68
CA THR A 353 -18.47 21.34 -19.09
C THR A 353 -17.98 22.76 -19.32
N ALA A 354 -17.67 23.51 -18.26
CA ALA A 354 -17.28 24.91 -18.35
C ALA A 354 -15.85 25.12 -18.89
N GLU A 355 -14.98 24.11 -18.74
CA GLU A 355 -13.60 24.15 -19.20
C GLU A 355 -13.11 22.74 -19.50
N GLN A 356 -12.24 22.60 -20.50
CA GLN A 356 -11.56 21.34 -20.75
C GLN A 356 -10.52 21.05 -19.67
N LEU A 357 -10.68 19.94 -18.98
CA LEU A 357 -9.77 19.48 -17.95
C LEU A 357 -8.80 18.42 -18.48
N LEU A 358 -7.58 18.44 -17.98
CA LEU A 358 -6.63 17.33 -18.09
C LEU A 358 -5.99 17.08 -16.74
N ILE A 359 -5.57 15.86 -16.48
CA ILE A 359 -4.85 15.53 -15.27
C ILE A 359 -3.42 16.07 -15.38
N SER A 360 -3.10 17.05 -14.55
CA SER A 360 -1.80 17.72 -14.52
C SER A 360 -0.78 17.01 -13.65
N ALA A 361 -1.24 16.33 -12.58
CA ALA A 361 -0.39 15.55 -11.70
C ALA A 361 -1.16 14.38 -11.09
N VAL A 362 -0.48 13.23 -10.96
CA VAL A 362 -0.90 12.07 -10.17
C VAL A 362 0.26 11.72 -9.27
N VAL A 363 0.13 11.95 -7.97
CA VAL A 363 1.22 11.75 -7.01
C VAL A 363 0.77 10.80 -5.92
N HIS A 364 1.62 9.82 -5.66
CA HIS A 364 1.41 8.83 -4.61
C HIS A 364 2.58 8.81 -3.64
N GLN A 365 2.28 8.76 -2.35
CA GLN A 365 3.28 8.50 -1.32
C GLN A 365 2.79 7.43 -0.35
N ALA A 366 3.67 6.47 -0.10
CA ALA A 366 3.47 5.44 0.91
C ALA A 366 4.61 5.47 1.93
N TYR A 367 4.27 5.14 3.16
CA TYR A 367 5.22 4.98 4.25
C TYR A 367 4.90 3.71 5.03
N ILE A 368 5.93 2.93 5.34
CA ILE A 368 5.84 1.75 6.20
C ILE A 368 7.07 1.66 7.10
N ASP A 369 6.85 1.26 8.34
CA ASP A 369 7.89 0.98 9.34
C ASP A 369 7.53 -0.31 10.07
N VAL A 370 8.39 -1.31 9.97
CA VAL A 370 8.15 -2.68 10.49
C VAL A 370 9.16 -3.01 11.56
N ASP A 371 8.65 -3.26 12.75
CA ASP A 371 9.43 -3.63 13.93
C ASP A 371 8.82 -4.84 14.68
N GLU A 372 9.33 -5.11 15.88
CA GLU A 372 8.88 -6.24 16.70
C GLU A 372 7.42 -6.15 17.13
N GLN A 373 6.87 -4.95 17.25
CA GLN A 373 5.52 -4.73 17.76
C GLN A 373 4.48 -4.74 16.64
N GLY A 374 4.87 -4.39 15.43
CA GLY A 374 3.95 -4.28 14.31
C GLY A 374 4.46 -3.44 13.15
N THR A 375 3.51 -2.89 12.42
CA THR A 375 3.74 -1.79 11.50
C THR A 375 3.43 -0.50 12.27
N GLU A 376 4.46 0.27 12.58
CA GLU A 376 4.42 1.51 13.36
C GLU A 376 3.62 1.40 14.68
N ALA A 377 3.81 0.32 15.43
CA ALA A 377 3.11 0.09 16.69
C ALA A 377 3.83 0.76 17.88
N ALA A 378 3.07 1.40 18.76
CA ALA A 378 3.56 1.79 20.06
C ALA A 378 3.61 0.57 20.99
N ALA A 379 4.62 0.49 21.86
CA ALA A 379 4.90 -0.63 22.74
C ALA A 379 3.66 -1.11 23.51
N ALA A 380 3.26 -2.35 23.30
CA ALA A 380 2.29 -3.06 24.11
C ALA A 380 3.02 -4.14 24.93
N THR A 381 2.75 -4.21 26.21
CA THR A 381 3.36 -5.19 27.13
C THR A 381 2.77 -6.58 26.82
N ALA A 382 3.55 -7.47 26.23
CA ALA A 382 3.15 -8.83 25.96
C ALA A 382 3.32 -9.70 27.22
N ILE A 383 2.23 -10.26 27.73
CA ILE A 383 2.26 -11.32 28.74
C ILE A 383 2.41 -12.66 28.00
N ALA A 384 3.59 -13.26 28.14
CA ALA A 384 3.85 -14.59 27.58
C ALA A 384 3.12 -15.65 28.43
N MET A 385 2.04 -16.22 27.95
CA MET A 385 1.47 -17.46 28.48
C MET A 385 2.23 -18.64 27.87
N ARG A 386 2.88 -19.45 28.72
CA ARG A 386 3.43 -20.75 28.34
C ARG A 386 2.32 -21.80 28.35
N PRO A 387 2.04 -22.50 27.25
CA PRO A 387 1.18 -23.68 27.32
C PRO A 387 1.94 -24.83 27.96
N MET A 388 1.37 -25.39 29.02
CA MET A 388 1.75 -26.70 29.53
C MET A 388 0.95 -27.75 28.78
N ALA A 389 1.54 -28.38 27.76
CA ALA A 389 1.04 -29.63 27.22
C ALA A 389 2.18 -30.42 26.54
N LEU A 390 2.40 -31.62 27.05
CA LEU A 390 3.35 -32.63 26.54
C LEU A 390 2.77 -33.33 25.29
N ARG A 391 2.62 -32.60 24.18
CA ARG A 391 2.51 -33.18 22.86
C ARG A 391 3.76 -32.78 22.11
N ARG A 392 4.54 -33.76 21.63
CA ARG A 392 5.71 -33.48 20.79
C ARG A 392 5.19 -32.82 19.51
N GLU A 393 5.22 -31.51 19.46
CA GLU A 393 4.92 -30.77 18.24
C GLU A 393 6.00 -31.04 17.20
N PRO A 394 5.66 -31.12 15.93
CA PRO A 394 6.65 -31.17 14.85
C PRO A 394 7.64 -30.01 14.98
N ASP A 395 8.90 -30.25 14.60
CA ASP A 395 9.88 -29.17 14.56
C ASP A 395 9.35 -28.01 13.69
N PRO A 396 9.51 -26.76 14.12
CA PRO A 396 9.02 -25.62 13.38
C PRO A 396 9.75 -25.47 12.04
N ILE A 397 9.01 -25.12 10.98
CA ILE A 397 9.57 -24.83 9.66
C ILE A 397 10.47 -23.58 9.76
N PRO A 398 11.76 -23.68 9.43
CA PRO A 398 12.63 -22.50 9.43
C PRO A 398 12.33 -21.63 8.22
N LEU A 399 12.08 -20.33 8.46
CA LEU A 399 11.94 -19.31 7.41
C LEU A 399 12.79 -18.11 7.77
N THR A 400 13.94 -17.99 7.13
CA THR A 400 14.86 -16.86 7.29
C THR A 400 14.76 -15.94 6.07
N VAL A 401 14.29 -14.72 6.29
CA VAL A 401 14.14 -13.71 5.24
C VAL A 401 15.45 -12.90 5.18
N ASP A 402 16.47 -13.50 4.58
CA ASP A 402 17.86 -13.02 4.53
C ASP A 402 18.29 -12.52 3.13
N ARG A 403 17.34 -12.37 2.22
CA ARG A 403 17.53 -11.92 0.84
C ARG A 403 16.31 -11.14 0.35
N PRO A 404 16.37 -10.49 -0.82
CA PRO A 404 15.26 -9.72 -1.37
C PRO A 404 13.94 -10.48 -1.37
N PHE A 405 12.88 -9.81 -0.93
CA PHE A 405 11.55 -10.40 -0.79
C PHE A 405 10.45 -9.41 -1.16
N LEU A 406 9.30 -9.94 -1.55
CA LEU A 406 8.05 -9.19 -1.66
C LEU A 406 7.32 -9.14 -0.33
N PHE A 407 6.61 -8.05 -0.10
CA PHE A 407 5.62 -7.98 0.95
C PHE A 407 4.33 -7.33 0.43
N ALA A 408 3.21 -7.73 1.01
CA ALA A 408 1.93 -7.09 0.79
C ALA A 408 1.17 -6.99 2.11
N ILE A 409 0.35 -5.96 2.29
CA ILE A 409 -0.62 -5.91 3.36
C ILE A 409 -1.99 -6.06 2.74
N LEU A 410 -2.69 -7.11 3.14
CA LEU A 410 -3.96 -7.52 2.57
C LEU A 410 -5.06 -7.42 3.62
N ASP A 411 -6.26 -7.06 3.18
CA ASP A 411 -7.47 -7.39 3.91
C ASP A 411 -7.87 -8.83 3.54
N THR A 412 -7.62 -9.77 4.44
CA THR A 412 -7.86 -11.20 4.19
C THR A 412 -9.34 -11.58 4.06
N ALA A 413 -10.26 -10.69 4.48
CA ALA A 413 -11.69 -10.89 4.32
C ALA A 413 -12.17 -10.59 2.89
N THR A 414 -11.52 -9.65 2.21
CA THR A 414 -11.90 -9.20 0.87
C THR A 414 -10.87 -9.58 -0.19
N GLY A 415 -9.63 -9.87 0.19
CA GLY A 415 -8.50 -10.03 -0.72
C GLY A 415 -7.92 -8.71 -1.23
N LEU A 416 -8.37 -7.55 -0.71
CA LEU A 416 -7.94 -6.23 -1.17
C LEU A 416 -6.47 -5.96 -0.80
N PRO A 417 -5.56 -5.69 -1.77
CA PRO A 417 -4.17 -5.32 -1.50
C PRO A 417 -4.08 -3.84 -1.12
N LEU A 418 -3.86 -3.57 0.16
CA LEU A 418 -3.71 -2.21 0.68
C LEU A 418 -2.29 -1.66 0.51
N PHE A 419 -1.29 -2.52 0.63
CA PHE A 419 0.11 -2.20 0.36
C PHE A 419 0.74 -3.33 -0.45
N LEU A 420 1.65 -2.94 -1.32
CA LEU A 420 2.53 -3.85 -2.06
C LEU A 420 3.91 -3.23 -2.13
N GLY A 421 4.93 -4.07 -1.98
CA GLY A 421 6.29 -3.59 -2.05
C GLY A 421 7.32 -4.70 -2.09
N GLN A 422 8.58 -4.28 -2.16
CA GLN A 422 9.74 -5.15 -2.09
C GLN A 422 10.80 -4.55 -1.18
N VAL A 423 11.51 -5.42 -0.51
CA VAL A 423 12.70 -5.07 0.27
C VAL A 423 13.89 -5.74 -0.38
N THR A 424 14.72 -4.95 -1.03
CA THR A 424 15.97 -5.43 -1.66
C THR A 424 17.18 -5.13 -0.80
N ARG A 425 17.06 -4.12 0.07
CA ARG A 425 18.08 -3.73 1.05
C ARG A 425 17.41 -3.12 2.27
N PRO A 426 17.21 -3.88 3.36
CA PRO A 426 16.62 -3.35 4.58
C PRO A 426 17.48 -2.19 5.12
N ALA A 427 16.80 -1.13 5.58
CA ALA A 427 17.44 -0.10 6.39
C ALA A 427 16.97 -0.28 7.84
N PRO A 428 17.86 -0.20 8.85
CA PRO A 428 17.44 -0.30 10.22
C PRO A 428 16.46 0.81 10.58
N ALA A 429 15.47 0.50 11.43
CA ALA A 429 14.66 1.53 12.05
C ALA A 429 15.58 2.47 12.82
N THR A 430 15.49 3.78 12.56
CA THR A 430 16.17 4.76 13.42
C THR A 430 15.53 4.74 14.80
N THR A 431 16.32 4.47 15.83
CA THR A 431 15.95 4.57 17.24
C THR A 431 15.54 5.98 17.62
#